data_452bbdff8e125f77fea1396170d5a41d
#
_entry.id   452bbdff8e125f77fea1396170d5a41d
#
_cell.length_a   1.000
_cell.length_b   1.000
_cell.length_c   1.000
_cell.angle_alpha   90.00
_cell.angle_beta   90.00
_cell.angle_gamma   90.00
#
_symmetry.space_group_name_H-M   'P 1'
#
loop_
_entity.id
_entity.type
_entity.pdbx_description
1 polymer ?
#
loop_
_entity_poly.entity_id
_entity_poly.type
_entity_poly.pdbx_seq_one_letter_code
_entity_poly.pdbx_strand_id
1 'polypeptide(L)'
;MKKILIIGNSGSGKSWLSKQLSRKLQLQEVNLDSIVWEPGGYNQKRSTGVIENEIASIKSQCNWVVEGVFGALAEQLIFSADMLLFLDLEWSECKSSLYARGSERSKQLNEEQAEKNFRELLKWASEYSVRESKSSRQFHQQLFRDFHGSKVRFTTRSQVNEFVAETTC
;
A
#
# COMPACT_ATOMS: atom_id res chain seq x y z
N MET A 1 5.69 17.49 -12.40
CA MET A 1 5.38 16.06 -12.42
C MET A 1 5.69 15.51 -11.04
N LYS A 2 4.81 14.70 -10.48
CA LYS A 2 5.01 14.14 -9.14
C LYS A 2 4.51 12.70 -9.10
N LYS A 3 5.41 11.77 -8.83
CA LYS A 3 5.14 10.32 -8.78
C LYS A 3 5.55 9.78 -7.42
N ILE A 4 4.57 9.43 -6.60
CA ILE A 4 4.78 9.02 -5.19
C ILE A 4 4.42 7.55 -5.03
N LEU A 5 5.36 6.76 -4.56
CA LEU A 5 5.15 5.35 -4.20
C LEU A 5 5.10 5.20 -2.68
N ILE A 6 4.06 4.54 -2.17
CA ILE A 6 3.84 4.30 -0.75
C ILE A 6 3.84 2.79 -0.48
N ILE A 7 4.75 2.33 0.36
CA ILE A 7 4.88 0.92 0.75
C ILE A 7 4.72 0.75 2.27
N GLY A 8 4.37 -0.45 2.68
CA GLY A 8 4.19 -0.80 4.10
C GLY A 8 3.24 -1.96 4.28
N ASN A 9 3.06 -2.41 5.52
CA ASN A 9 2.18 -3.51 5.86
C ASN A 9 0.70 -3.17 5.65
N SER A 10 -0.15 -4.19 5.59
CA SER A 10 -1.60 -4.04 5.72
C SER A 10 -1.94 -3.38 7.06
N GLY A 11 -2.85 -2.42 7.06
CA GLY A 11 -3.22 -1.68 8.26
C GLY A 11 -2.27 -0.54 8.67
N SER A 12 -1.20 -0.29 7.94
CA SER A 12 -0.25 0.80 8.26
C SER A 12 -0.76 2.20 7.93
N GLY A 13 -1.87 2.34 7.19
CA GLY A 13 -2.43 3.63 6.82
C GLY A 13 -2.02 4.15 5.45
N LYS A 14 -1.46 3.30 4.58
CA LYS A 14 -1.07 3.66 3.21
C LYS A 14 -2.21 4.29 2.41
N SER A 15 -3.39 3.67 2.43
CA SER A 15 -4.56 4.16 1.67
C SER A 15 -5.07 5.51 2.20
N TRP A 16 -4.97 5.75 3.52
CA TRP A 16 -5.29 7.06 4.08
C TRP A 16 -4.30 8.13 3.59
N LEU A 17 -2.99 7.83 3.67
CA LEU A 17 -1.94 8.74 3.22
C LEU A 17 -2.05 9.02 1.72
N SER A 18 -2.24 7.98 0.91
CA SER A 18 -2.44 8.10 -0.54
C SER A 18 -3.59 9.04 -0.87
N LYS A 19 -4.72 8.87 -0.21
CA LYS A 19 -5.91 9.72 -0.40
C LYS A 19 -5.67 11.17 0.00
N GLN A 20 -4.94 11.43 1.09
CA GLN A 20 -4.59 12.79 1.49
C GLN A 20 -3.67 13.47 0.46
N LEU A 21 -2.63 12.75 0.01
CA LEU A 21 -1.69 13.27 -0.98
C LEU A 21 -2.34 13.46 -2.35
N SER A 22 -3.19 12.52 -2.78
CA SER A 22 -3.96 12.63 -4.02
C SER A 22 -4.78 13.92 -4.06
N ARG A 23 -5.50 14.20 -2.98
CA ARG A 23 -6.34 15.43 -2.88
C ARG A 23 -5.52 16.70 -2.82
N LYS A 24 -4.46 16.74 -1.99
CA LYS A 24 -3.62 17.94 -1.82
C LYS A 24 -2.82 18.28 -3.06
N LEU A 25 -2.30 17.28 -3.75
CA LEU A 25 -1.37 17.43 -4.86
C LEU A 25 -2.01 17.18 -6.24
N GLN A 26 -3.31 16.90 -6.27
CA GLN A 26 -4.07 16.58 -7.48
C GLN A 26 -3.43 15.43 -8.29
N LEU A 27 -3.07 14.34 -7.58
CA LEU A 27 -2.47 13.14 -8.15
C LEU A 27 -3.54 12.08 -8.39
N GLN A 28 -3.36 11.29 -9.45
CA GLN A 28 -4.16 10.08 -9.63
C GLN A 28 -3.79 9.04 -8.56
N GLU A 29 -4.78 8.62 -7.78
CA GLU A 29 -4.62 7.59 -6.76
C GLU A 29 -4.76 6.19 -7.35
N VAL A 30 -3.82 5.29 -7.03
CA VAL A 30 -3.87 3.89 -7.43
C VAL A 30 -3.54 3.01 -6.24
N ASN A 31 -4.42 2.04 -5.98
CA ASN A 31 -4.20 0.99 -4.98
C ASN A 31 -3.76 -0.30 -5.69
N LEU A 32 -2.60 -0.85 -5.33
CA LEU A 32 -2.07 -2.08 -5.93
C LEU A 32 -2.97 -3.30 -5.67
N ASP A 33 -3.74 -3.33 -4.57
CA ASP A 33 -4.73 -4.39 -4.35
C ASP A 33 -5.77 -4.45 -5.46
N SER A 34 -6.21 -3.30 -5.97
CA SER A 34 -7.19 -3.23 -7.06
C SER A 34 -6.63 -3.69 -8.41
N ILE A 35 -5.32 -3.72 -8.55
CA ILE A 35 -4.64 -4.23 -9.74
C ILE A 35 -4.47 -5.75 -9.67
N VAL A 36 -4.17 -6.26 -8.49
CA VAL A 36 -3.89 -7.70 -8.27
C VAL A 36 -5.17 -8.53 -8.25
N TRP A 37 -6.22 -8.02 -7.64
CA TRP A 37 -7.45 -8.79 -7.39
C TRP A 37 -8.59 -8.39 -8.32
N GLU A 38 -9.39 -9.38 -8.74
CA GLU A 38 -10.64 -9.13 -9.45
C GLU A 38 -11.64 -8.38 -8.54
N PRO A 39 -12.54 -7.56 -9.12
CA PRO A 39 -13.59 -6.90 -8.36
C PRO A 39 -14.46 -7.90 -7.60
N GLY A 40 -14.73 -7.63 -6.33
CA GLY A 40 -15.60 -8.46 -5.47
C GLY A 40 -14.88 -9.33 -4.44
N GLY A 41 -13.56 -9.30 -4.33
CA GLY A 41 -12.86 -9.97 -3.25
C GLY A 41 -11.41 -10.35 -3.53
N TYR A 42 -10.74 -10.83 -2.49
CA TYR A 42 -9.33 -11.24 -2.53
C TYR A 42 -9.15 -12.71 -2.99
N ASN A 43 -10.15 -13.32 -3.62
CA ASN A 43 -10.17 -14.75 -3.93
C ASN A 43 -9.72 -15.08 -5.36
N GLN A 44 -9.78 -14.10 -6.27
CA GLN A 44 -9.38 -14.27 -7.65
C GLN A 44 -8.33 -13.23 -8.05
N LYS A 45 -7.13 -13.72 -8.30
CA LYS A 45 -6.04 -12.90 -8.81
C LYS A 45 -6.22 -12.69 -10.30
N ARG A 46 -6.04 -11.45 -10.75
CA ARG A 46 -6.01 -11.13 -12.19
C ARG A 46 -4.85 -11.82 -12.88
N SER A 47 -4.99 -12.03 -14.19
CA SER A 47 -3.91 -12.61 -15.00
C SER A 47 -2.66 -11.71 -15.00
N THR A 48 -1.49 -12.32 -15.14
CA THR A 48 -0.21 -11.59 -15.19
C THR A 48 -0.20 -10.54 -16.29
N GLY A 49 -0.74 -10.85 -17.48
CA GLY A 49 -0.80 -9.89 -18.59
C GLY A 49 -1.65 -8.66 -18.28
N VAL A 50 -2.77 -8.81 -17.58
CA VAL A 50 -3.61 -7.67 -17.15
C VAL A 50 -2.85 -6.81 -16.14
N ILE A 51 -2.20 -7.42 -15.16
CA ILE A 51 -1.40 -6.71 -14.15
C ILE A 51 -0.25 -5.94 -14.81
N GLU A 52 0.47 -6.55 -15.73
CA GLU A 52 1.59 -5.92 -16.44
C GLU A 52 1.13 -4.72 -17.29
N ASN A 53 -0.01 -4.83 -17.96
CA ASN A 53 -0.60 -3.73 -18.73
C ASN A 53 -1.00 -2.55 -17.84
N GLU A 54 -1.61 -2.82 -16.68
CA GLU A 54 -1.95 -1.77 -15.70
C GLU A 54 -0.70 -1.07 -15.18
N ILE A 55 0.35 -1.81 -14.82
CA ILE A 55 1.62 -1.25 -14.37
C ILE A 55 2.27 -0.39 -15.46
N ALA A 56 2.26 -0.85 -16.71
CA ALA A 56 2.77 -0.07 -17.85
C ALA A 56 1.98 1.23 -18.05
N SER A 57 0.66 1.17 -17.93
CA SER A 57 -0.22 2.34 -18.00
C SER A 57 0.11 3.36 -16.91
N ILE A 58 0.29 2.92 -15.65
CA ILE A 58 0.68 3.80 -14.54
C ILE A 58 2.02 4.48 -14.81
N LYS A 59 3.02 3.73 -15.26
CA LYS A 59 4.35 4.29 -15.57
C LYS A 59 4.30 5.42 -16.59
N SER A 60 3.41 5.32 -17.58
CA SER A 60 3.27 6.32 -18.65
C SER A 60 2.62 7.63 -18.17
N GLN A 61 1.92 7.62 -17.06
CA GLN A 61 1.26 8.81 -16.51
C GLN A 61 2.26 9.77 -15.89
N CYS A 62 1.96 11.07 -15.97
CA CYS A 62 2.84 12.12 -15.45
C CYS A 62 2.76 12.30 -13.94
N ASN A 63 1.59 12.08 -13.33
CA ASN A 63 1.31 12.37 -11.93
C ASN A 63 0.52 11.21 -11.31
N TRP A 64 1.04 10.60 -10.26
CA TRP A 64 0.32 9.55 -9.55
C TRP A 64 0.80 9.41 -8.10
N VAL A 65 -0.06 8.87 -7.26
CA VAL A 65 0.29 8.28 -5.99
C VAL A 65 -0.19 6.83 -5.97
N VAL A 66 0.76 5.90 -5.86
CA VAL A 66 0.51 4.45 -5.85
C VAL A 66 0.82 3.91 -4.47
N GLU A 67 -0.08 3.10 -3.93
CA GLU A 67 0.14 2.49 -2.62
C GLU A 67 -0.09 0.98 -2.64
N GLY A 68 0.63 0.25 -1.83
CA GLY A 68 0.41 -1.17 -1.64
C GLY A 68 1.48 -1.90 -0.84
N VAL A 69 1.16 -3.15 -0.49
CA VAL A 69 2.07 -4.06 0.20
C VAL A 69 2.87 -4.94 -0.79
N PHE A 70 2.42 -5.04 -2.03
CA PHE A 70 3.01 -5.91 -3.05
C PHE A 70 4.35 -5.39 -3.54
N GLY A 71 5.43 -5.80 -2.88
CA GLY A 71 6.79 -5.36 -3.20
C GLY A 71 7.24 -5.68 -4.61
N ALA A 72 6.79 -6.77 -5.21
CA ALA A 72 7.10 -7.10 -6.59
C ALA A 72 6.55 -6.07 -7.60
N LEU A 73 5.38 -5.49 -7.34
CA LEU A 73 4.81 -4.42 -8.16
C LEU A 73 5.46 -3.07 -7.83
N ALA A 74 5.72 -2.80 -6.56
CA ALA A 74 6.46 -1.63 -6.13
C ALA A 74 7.85 -1.56 -6.78
N GLU A 75 8.56 -2.68 -6.85
CA GLU A 75 9.85 -2.81 -7.53
C GLU A 75 9.79 -2.41 -9.01
N GLN A 76 8.70 -2.73 -9.69
CA GLN A 76 8.51 -2.33 -11.08
C GLN A 76 8.24 -0.83 -11.25
N LEU A 77 7.64 -0.18 -10.25
CA LEU A 77 7.27 1.23 -10.27
C LEU A 77 8.35 2.15 -9.73
N ILE A 78 9.25 1.65 -8.90
CA ILE A 78 10.21 2.44 -8.12
C ILE A 78 11.14 3.29 -9.00
N PHE A 79 11.53 2.78 -10.18
CA PHE A 79 12.37 3.53 -11.12
C PHE A 79 11.65 4.70 -11.81
N SER A 80 10.32 4.73 -11.74
CA SER A 80 9.50 5.81 -12.25
C SER A 80 9.05 6.77 -11.16
N ALA A 81 9.32 6.47 -9.89
CA ALA A 81 8.92 7.28 -8.74
C ALA A 81 9.90 8.43 -8.48
N ASP A 82 9.37 9.59 -8.12
CA ASP A 82 10.16 10.73 -7.65
C ASP A 82 10.34 10.67 -6.12
N MET A 83 9.41 10.03 -5.43
CA MET A 83 9.39 9.92 -3.97
C MET A 83 8.93 8.54 -3.50
N LEU A 84 9.59 8.03 -2.49
CA LEU A 84 9.22 6.78 -1.80
C LEU A 84 8.87 7.05 -0.35
N LEU A 85 7.66 6.67 0.06
CA LEU A 85 7.18 6.76 1.43
C LEU A 85 7.02 5.35 2.00
N PHE A 86 7.69 5.07 3.10
CA PHE A 86 7.66 3.77 3.76
C PHE A 86 7.00 3.87 5.14
N LEU A 87 5.81 3.28 5.28
CA LEU A 87 5.10 3.20 6.56
C LEU A 87 5.53 1.94 7.31
N ASP A 88 6.54 2.07 8.14
CA ASP A 88 7.14 1.00 8.95
C ASP A 88 6.65 1.07 10.39
N LEU A 89 5.33 0.96 10.56
CA LEU A 89 4.66 1.02 11.86
C LEU A 89 4.71 -0.33 12.59
N GLU A 90 4.67 -0.26 13.94
CA GLU A 90 4.57 -1.45 14.78
C GLU A 90 3.31 -2.28 14.48
N TRP A 91 3.43 -3.60 14.60
CA TRP A 91 2.32 -4.51 14.33
C TRP A 91 1.07 -4.20 15.15
N SER A 92 1.23 -3.81 16.41
CA SER A 92 0.11 -3.42 17.28
C SER A 92 -0.76 -2.31 16.70
N GLU A 93 -0.15 -1.31 16.08
CA GLU A 93 -0.87 -0.22 15.41
C GLU A 93 -1.56 -0.68 14.11
N CYS A 94 -0.87 -1.48 13.31
CA CYS A 94 -1.45 -2.06 12.10
C CYS A 94 -2.64 -2.97 12.42
N LYS A 95 -2.51 -3.82 13.43
CA LYS A 95 -3.55 -4.72 13.92
C LYS A 95 -4.78 -3.93 14.37
N SER A 96 -4.61 -2.92 15.18
CA SER A 96 -5.69 -2.04 15.66
C SER A 96 -6.47 -1.43 14.49
N SER A 97 -5.77 -0.94 13.46
CA SER A 97 -6.41 -0.38 12.26
C SER A 97 -7.16 -1.42 11.44
N LEU A 98 -6.63 -2.63 11.33
CA LEU A 98 -7.31 -3.72 10.63
C LEU A 98 -8.60 -4.12 11.33
N TYR A 99 -8.61 -4.20 12.66
CA TYR A 99 -9.82 -4.45 13.44
C TYR A 99 -10.88 -3.35 13.27
N ALA A 100 -10.47 -2.09 13.31
CA ALA A 100 -11.38 -0.97 13.08
C ALA A 100 -12.05 -1.02 11.71
N ARG A 101 -11.32 -1.42 10.65
CA ARG A 101 -11.86 -1.57 9.29
C ARG A 101 -12.62 -2.87 9.06
N GLY A 102 -12.31 -3.94 9.77
CA GLY A 102 -12.97 -5.25 9.65
C GLY A 102 -14.46 -5.16 9.87
N SER A 103 -14.92 -4.35 10.81
CA SER A 103 -16.34 -4.12 11.09
C SER A 103 -17.09 -3.44 9.94
N GLU A 104 -16.43 -2.67 9.10
CA GLU A 104 -17.03 -1.99 7.95
C GLU A 104 -17.14 -2.89 6.71
N ARG A 105 -16.18 -3.80 6.53
CA ARG A 105 -16.16 -4.74 5.39
C ARG A 105 -17.14 -5.89 5.56
N SER A 106 -17.46 -6.29 6.78
CA SER A 106 -18.43 -7.36 7.06
C SER A 106 -19.85 -7.06 6.58
N LYS A 107 -20.17 -5.81 6.29
CA LYS A 107 -21.47 -5.39 5.74
C LYS A 107 -21.67 -5.74 4.26
N GLN A 108 -20.65 -6.16 3.53
CA GLN A 108 -20.70 -6.34 2.08
C GLN A 108 -20.59 -7.80 1.61
N LEU A 109 -20.27 -8.73 2.48
CA LEU A 109 -20.09 -10.14 2.17
C LEU A 109 -20.94 -11.02 3.11
N ASN A 110 -21.15 -12.28 2.73
CA ASN A 110 -21.62 -13.30 3.66
C ASN A 110 -20.73 -13.28 4.91
N GLU A 111 -21.32 -13.19 6.10
CA GLU A 111 -20.60 -12.99 7.37
C GLU A 111 -19.50 -14.04 7.63
N GLU A 112 -19.75 -15.31 7.32
CA GLU A 112 -18.75 -16.38 7.50
C GLU A 112 -17.54 -16.20 6.58
N GLN A 113 -17.77 -15.83 5.32
CA GLN A 113 -16.69 -15.62 4.36
C GLN A 113 -15.90 -14.36 4.69
N ALA A 114 -16.57 -13.29 5.12
CA ALA A 114 -15.92 -12.05 5.55
C ALA A 114 -15.05 -12.28 6.78
N GLU A 115 -15.52 -13.05 7.76
CA GLU A 115 -14.76 -13.38 8.96
C GLU A 115 -13.53 -14.25 8.65
N LYS A 116 -13.69 -15.23 7.76
CA LYS A 116 -12.58 -16.09 7.30
C LYS A 116 -11.51 -15.25 6.58
N ASN A 117 -11.91 -14.41 5.63
CA ASN A 117 -11.01 -13.53 4.89
C ASN A 117 -10.28 -12.56 5.82
N PHE A 118 -10.97 -12.04 6.82
CA PHE A 118 -10.38 -11.13 7.80
C PHE A 118 -9.34 -11.84 8.68
N ARG A 119 -9.60 -13.06 9.14
CA ARG A 119 -8.64 -13.88 9.90
C ARG A 119 -7.40 -14.20 9.08
N GLU A 120 -7.58 -14.56 7.81
CA GLU A 120 -6.47 -14.84 6.89
C GLU A 120 -5.63 -13.58 6.65
N LEU A 121 -6.27 -12.42 6.48
CA LEU A 121 -5.58 -11.14 6.35
C LEU A 121 -4.79 -10.79 7.62
N LEU A 122 -5.38 -10.94 8.80
CA LEU A 122 -4.70 -10.69 10.08
C LEU A 122 -3.47 -11.58 10.25
N LYS A 123 -3.61 -12.87 9.95
CA LYS A 123 -2.50 -13.81 10.01
C LYS A 123 -1.39 -13.40 9.04
N TRP A 124 -1.73 -13.17 7.80
CA TRP A 124 -0.78 -12.76 6.77
C TRP A 124 -0.06 -11.45 7.11
N ALA A 125 -0.79 -10.46 7.61
CA ALA A 125 -0.23 -9.17 8.02
C ALA A 125 0.65 -9.28 9.27
N SER A 126 0.33 -10.18 10.21
CA SER A 126 1.15 -10.43 11.41
C SER A 126 2.53 -11.02 11.08
N GLU A 127 2.64 -11.72 9.96
CA GLU A 127 3.87 -12.34 9.49
C GLU A 127 4.80 -11.39 8.71
N TYR A 128 4.40 -10.14 8.52
CA TYR A 128 5.13 -9.15 7.72
C TYR A 128 6.61 -9.02 8.08
N SER A 129 6.94 -9.03 9.38
CA SER A 129 8.33 -8.89 9.85
C SER A 129 9.18 -10.15 9.68
N VAL A 130 8.55 -11.32 9.51
CA VAL A 130 9.26 -12.62 9.39
C VAL A 130 9.12 -13.26 8.01
N ARG A 131 8.26 -12.72 7.17
CA ARG A 131 8.01 -13.22 5.81
C ARG A 131 9.22 -12.98 4.92
N GLU A 132 9.51 -13.94 4.03
CA GLU A 132 10.64 -13.86 3.09
C GLU A 132 10.23 -13.42 1.68
N SER A 133 8.93 -13.31 1.40
CA SER A 133 8.43 -12.87 0.10
C SER A 133 8.72 -11.39 -0.18
N LYS A 134 8.52 -10.95 -1.41
CA LYS A 134 8.63 -9.52 -1.78
C LYS A 134 7.57 -8.62 -1.12
N SER A 135 6.52 -9.19 -0.51
CA SER A 135 5.54 -8.46 0.29
C SER A 135 5.87 -8.47 1.79
N SER A 136 7.14 -8.34 2.13
CA SER A 136 7.68 -8.40 3.48
C SER A 136 8.31 -7.08 3.91
N ARG A 137 8.47 -6.93 5.22
CA ARG A 137 9.22 -5.79 5.80
C ARG A 137 10.65 -5.74 5.29
N GLN A 138 11.32 -6.90 5.24
CA GLN A 138 12.70 -7.01 4.77
C GLN A 138 12.85 -6.49 3.33
N PHE A 139 11.96 -6.89 2.44
CA PHE A 139 11.99 -6.43 1.06
C PHE A 139 11.67 -4.94 0.92
N HIS A 140 10.68 -4.44 1.68
CA HIS A 140 10.37 -3.01 1.72
C HIS A 140 11.54 -2.18 2.26
N GLN A 141 12.24 -2.67 3.29
CA GLN A 141 13.46 -2.03 3.79
C GLN A 141 14.57 -1.99 2.72
N GLN A 142 14.70 -3.06 1.94
CA GLN A 142 15.64 -3.11 0.82
C GLN A 142 15.29 -2.07 -0.25
N LEU A 143 14.04 -2.04 -0.71
CA LEU A 143 13.57 -1.03 -1.66
C LEU A 143 13.84 0.39 -1.17
N PHE A 144 13.55 0.65 0.11
CA PHE A 144 13.79 1.95 0.71
C PHE A 144 15.27 2.31 0.78
N ARG A 145 16.13 1.37 1.16
CA ARG A 145 17.59 1.58 1.22
C ARG A 145 18.15 1.92 -0.15
N ASP A 146 17.75 1.15 -1.16
CA ASP A 146 18.32 1.20 -2.51
C ASP A 146 17.73 2.33 -3.38
N PHE A 147 16.64 2.94 -2.95
CA PHE A 147 16.05 4.07 -3.67
C PHE A 147 16.88 5.34 -3.48
N HIS A 148 17.26 5.97 -4.60
CA HIS A 148 18.11 7.16 -4.62
C HIS A 148 17.36 8.50 -4.69
N GLY A 149 16.04 8.46 -4.91
CA GLY A 149 15.19 9.65 -4.90
C GLY A 149 14.84 10.16 -3.50
N SER A 150 13.92 11.13 -3.43
CA SER A 150 13.38 11.61 -2.15
C SER A 150 12.66 10.48 -1.43
N LYS A 151 13.01 10.23 -0.17
CA LYS A 151 12.39 9.14 0.61
C LYS A 151 12.18 9.51 2.06
N VAL A 152 11.06 9.05 2.62
CA VAL A 152 10.71 9.22 4.03
C VAL A 152 10.23 7.89 4.60
N ARG A 153 10.75 7.53 5.78
CA ARG A 153 10.28 6.39 6.57
C ARG A 153 9.53 6.90 7.79
N PHE A 154 8.34 6.38 7.98
CA PHE A 154 7.49 6.69 9.13
C PHE A 154 7.43 5.50 10.07
N THR A 155 7.67 5.71 11.35
CA THR A 155 7.55 4.69 12.39
C THR A 155 6.37 4.93 13.32
N THR A 156 5.74 6.11 13.22
CA THR A 156 4.55 6.49 14.01
C THR A 156 3.50 7.19 13.15
N ARG A 157 2.25 7.12 13.57
CA ARG A 157 1.15 7.86 12.91
C ARG A 157 1.29 9.37 13.03
N SER A 158 1.87 9.85 14.12
CA SER A 158 2.15 11.29 14.30
C SER A 158 3.02 11.82 13.17
N GLN A 159 4.10 11.12 12.86
CA GLN A 159 4.99 11.49 11.75
C GLN A 159 4.26 11.54 10.40
N VAL A 160 3.35 10.60 10.16
CA VAL A 160 2.55 10.60 8.92
C VAL A 160 1.61 11.82 8.88
N ASN A 161 0.95 12.14 9.99
CA ASN A 161 0.05 13.29 10.09
C ASN A 161 0.79 14.61 9.90
N GLU A 162 1.96 14.76 10.53
CA GLU A 162 2.84 15.93 10.38
C GLU A 162 3.27 16.11 8.93
N PHE A 163 3.73 15.05 8.28
CA PHE A 163 4.10 15.07 6.88
C PHE A 163 2.95 15.53 5.97
N VAL A 164 1.74 15.03 6.21
CA VAL A 164 0.56 15.46 5.45
C VAL A 164 0.24 16.93 5.72
N ALA A 165 0.35 17.40 6.97
CA ALA A 165 0.09 18.78 7.32
C ALA A 165 1.08 19.75 6.62
N GLU A 166 2.34 19.40 6.57
CA GLU A 166 3.42 20.19 5.97
C GLU A 166 3.45 20.12 4.43
N THR A 167 2.82 19.10 3.83
CA THR A 167 2.76 18.96 2.37
C THR A 167 1.92 20.08 1.78
N THR A 168 2.54 20.90 0.96
CA THR A 168 1.89 21.99 0.19
C THR A 168 1.87 21.65 -1.31
N CYS A 169 0.98 22.30 -2.05
CA CYS A 169 0.87 22.17 -3.52
C CYS A 169 2.12 22.62 -4.25
#